data_320498232b7456271f277323c7054d84
#
_entry.id   320498232b7456271f277323c7054d84
#
_cell.length_a   1.000
_cell.length_b   1.000
_cell.length_c   1.000
_cell.angle_alpha   90.00
_cell.angle_beta   90.00
_cell.angle_gamma   90.00
#
_symmetry.space_group_name_H-M   'P 1'
#
loop_
_entity.id
_entity.type
_entity.pdbx_description
1 polymer ?
#
loop_
_entity_poly.entity_id
_entity_poly.type
_entity_poly.pdbx_seq_one_letter_code
_entity_poly.pdbx_strand_id
1 'polypeptide(L)'
;MANNNQKAAPVEEQQVTKTEAFFEKYQKAIIGGVVAVIVIIVGVILFNNYYLQPRADKASTELAKSQELFDQQQYDKALVGFQQVAADYSSTDAGNLAQLYIGICQANLGKWQEAVNALEQFSGKGDQMISPAAEGALGNAYANLNQLDKAVEHLKKAAKMADNNSLSPTFLIQAGEMLESQGKKDEALKLYQEVKEKYFQSMQYQSIDKYIERASN
;
A
#
# COMPACT_ATOMS: atom_id res chain seq x y z
N MET A 1 -71.47 36.66 -29.48
CA MET A 1 -70.29 36.03 -30.15
C MET A 1 -69.06 36.88 -29.90
N ALA A 2 -68.24 36.55 -28.96
CA ALA A 2 -67.00 37.22 -28.69
C ALA A 2 -65.92 36.14 -28.51
N ASN A 3 -65.02 36.09 -29.45
CA ASN A 3 -63.91 35.09 -29.53
C ASN A 3 -62.74 35.63 -28.74
N ASN A 4 -62.47 34.99 -27.61
CA ASN A 4 -61.35 35.35 -26.72
C ASN A 4 -60.20 34.42 -26.99
N ASN A 5 -59.34 34.77 -27.95
CA ASN A 5 -58.06 34.08 -28.21
C ASN A 5 -56.97 34.81 -27.46
N GLN A 6 -56.76 34.48 -26.18
CA GLN A 6 -55.49 34.75 -25.50
C GLN A 6 -54.51 33.64 -25.86
N LYS A 7 -53.56 33.94 -26.77
CA LYS A 7 -52.36 33.14 -26.96
C LYS A 7 -51.46 33.34 -25.72
N ALA A 8 -51.32 32.31 -24.92
CA ALA A 8 -50.26 32.22 -23.95
C ALA A 8 -48.92 32.07 -24.73
N ALA A 9 -48.04 33.03 -24.59
CA ALA A 9 -46.68 32.91 -25.10
C ALA A 9 -45.91 31.83 -24.31
N PRO A 10 -45.17 30.93 -24.98
CA PRO A 10 -44.53 29.82 -24.29
C PRO A 10 -43.40 30.34 -23.40
N VAL A 11 -43.38 29.91 -22.16
CA VAL A 11 -42.39 30.20 -21.15
C VAL A 11 -40.99 29.71 -21.60
N GLU A 12 -40.92 28.77 -22.53
CA GLU A 12 -39.68 28.25 -23.14
C GLU A 12 -38.88 29.27 -23.95
N GLU A 13 -39.55 30.16 -24.70
CA GLU A 13 -38.84 31.17 -25.51
C GLU A 13 -38.07 32.20 -24.66
N GLN A 14 -38.57 32.53 -23.45
CA GLN A 14 -37.86 33.45 -22.57
C GLN A 14 -36.64 32.83 -21.84
N GLN A 15 -36.63 31.53 -21.64
CA GLN A 15 -35.48 30.82 -21.06
C GLN A 15 -34.37 30.59 -22.10
N VAL A 16 -34.75 30.25 -23.35
CA VAL A 16 -33.80 30.08 -24.47
C VAL A 16 -33.07 31.38 -24.75
N THR A 17 -33.79 32.51 -24.83
CA THR A 17 -33.15 33.82 -25.08
C THR A 17 -32.21 34.30 -23.99
N LYS A 18 -32.46 33.95 -22.70
CA LYS A 18 -31.53 34.28 -21.61
C LYS A 18 -30.25 33.42 -21.66
N THR A 19 -30.36 32.19 -22.04
CA THR A 19 -29.23 31.26 -22.20
C THR A 19 -28.36 31.64 -23.39
N GLU A 20 -28.98 32.03 -24.51
CA GLU A 20 -28.28 32.54 -25.71
C GLU A 20 -27.54 33.84 -25.41
N ALA A 21 -28.18 34.81 -24.78
CA ALA A 21 -27.55 36.06 -24.39
C ALA A 21 -26.38 35.88 -23.41
N PHE A 22 -26.49 34.91 -22.47
CA PHE A 22 -25.39 34.54 -21.58
C PHE A 22 -24.23 33.91 -22.37
N PHE A 23 -24.55 33.01 -23.30
CA PHE A 23 -23.54 32.33 -24.12
C PHE A 23 -22.80 33.31 -25.04
N GLU A 24 -23.52 34.22 -25.70
CA GLU A 24 -22.90 35.27 -26.52
C GLU A 24 -21.98 36.19 -25.71
N LYS A 25 -22.40 36.59 -24.52
CA LYS A 25 -21.61 37.47 -23.65
C LYS A 25 -20.32 36.82 -23.17
N TYR A 26 -20.35 35.52 -22.85
CA TYR A 26 -19.20 34.79 -22.25
C TYR A 26 -18.54 33.82 -23.20
N GLN A 27 -18.95 33.74 -24.46
CA GLN A 27 -18.45 32.77 -25.45
C GLN A 27 -16.93 32.72 -25.51
N LYS A 28 -16.25 33.87 -25.57
CA LYS A 28 -14.78 33.93 -25.64
C LYS A 28 -14.13 33.39 -24.37
N ALA A 29 -14.69 33.67 -23.20
CA ALA A 29 -14.19 33.19 -21.93
C ALA A 29 -14.44 31.67 -21.77
N ILE A 30 -15.61 31.18 -22.20
CA ILE A 30 -15.94 29.76 -22.18
C ILE A 30 -15.00 28.98 -23.12
N ILE A 31 -14.84 29.45 -24.37
CA ILE A 31 -13.94 28.80 -25.32
C ILE A 31 -12.51 28.83 -24.81
N GLY A 32 -12.04 29.97 -24.27
CA GLY A 32 -10.70 30.07 -23.67
C GLY A 32 -10.51 29.11 -22.51
N GLY A 33 -11.51 28.97 -21.63
CA GLY A 33 -11.50 28.01 -20.51
C GLY A 33 -11.43 26.56 -20.99
N VAL A 34 -12.25 26.20 -21.98
CA VAL A 34 -12.25 24.84 -22.57
C VAL A 34 -10.90 24.53 -23.22
N VAL A 35 -10.35 25.47 -24.00
CA VAL A 35 -9.03 25.29 -24.61
C VAL A 35 -7.93 25.13 -23.55
N ALA A 36 -7.96 25.93 -22.49
CA ALA A 36 -7.00 25.79 -21.38
C ALA A 36 -7.07 24.39 -20.71
N VAL A 37 -8.29 23.88 -20.46
CA VAL A 37 -8.49 22.53 -19.90
C VAL A 37 -7.94 21.45 -20.85
N ILE A 38 -8.21 21.58 -22.16
CA ILE A 38 -7.67 20.62 -23.16
C ILE A 38 -6.15 20.64 -23.16
N VAL A 39 -5.52 21.82 -23.13
CA VAL A 39 -4.05 21.95 -23.10
C VAL A 39 -3.47 21.30 -21.84
N ILE A 40 -4.11 21.48 -20.69
CA ILE A 40 -3.68 20.82 -19.45
C ILE A 40 -3.79 19.29 -19.56
N ILE A 41 -4.93 18.78 -20.07
CA ILE A 41 -5.13 17.33 -20.25
C ILE A 41 -4.08 16.74 -21.19
N VAL A 42 -3.85 17.39 -22.34
CA VAL A 42 -2.84 16.96 -23.31
C VAL A 42 -1.44 17.01 -22.68
N GLY A 43 -1.12 18.07 -21.95
CA GLY A 43 0.15 18.20 -21.22
C GLY A 43 0.37 17.07 -20.22
N VAL A 44 -0.67 16.71 -19.43
CA VAL A 44 -0.61 15.59 -18.47
C VAL A 44 -0.40 14.26 -19.19
N ILE A 45 -1.12 14.01 -20.30
CA ILE A 45 -0.97 12.78 -21.10
C ILE A 45 0.45 12.67 -21.68
N LEU A 46 0.97 13.74 -22.26
CA LEU A 46 2.33 13.76 -22.82
C LEU A 46 3.38 13.54 -21.71
N PHE A 47 3.25 14.24 -20.58
CA PHE A 47 4.16 14.08 -19.45
C PHE A 47 4.12 12.64 -18.90
N ASN A 48 2.92 12.06 -18.76
CA ASN A 48 2.79 10.66 -18.33
C ASN A 48 3.46 9.70 -19.31
N ASN A 49 3.15 9.80 -20.62
CA ASN A 49 3.60 8.81 -21.61
C ASN A 49 5.09 8.96 -21.98
N TYR A 50 5.62 10.18 -21.99
CA TYR A 50 7.00 10.41 -22.43
C TYR A 50 8.01 10.56 -21.30
N TYR A 51 7.54 10.83 -20.07
CA TYR A 51 8.43 11.01 -18.92
C TYR A 51 8.20 9.98 -17.83
N LEU A 52 6.96 9.83 -17.32
CA LEU A 52 6.70 8.95 -16.17
C LEU A 52 6.76 7.47 -16.54
N GLN A 53 6.11 7.05 -17.63
CA GLN A 53 6.06 5.65 -18.04
C GLN A 53 7.45 5.07 -18.38
N PRO A 54 8.28 5.69 -19.24
CA PRO A 54 9.61 5.16 -19.53
C PRO A 54 10.52 5.09 -18.28
N ARG A 55 10.30 6.01 -17.32
CA ARG A 55 11.03 6.00 -16.05
C ARG A 55 10.58 4.85 -15.16
N ALA A 56 9.28 4.58 -15.09
CA ALA A 56 8.72 3.45 -14.34
C ALA A 56 9.14 2.10 -14.93
N ASP A 57 9.16 1.98 -16.27
CA ASP A 57 9.59 0.76 -16.97
C ASP A 57 11.08 0.45 -16.71
N LYS A 58 11.93 1.47 -16.75
CA LYS A 58 13.34 1.32 -16.39
C LYS A 58 13.51 0.92 -14.93
N ALA A 59 12.80 1.58 -14.02
CA ALA A 59 12.83 1.27 -12.60
C ALA A 59 12.43 -0.19 -12.33
N SER A 60 11.35 -0.66 -12.98
CA SER A 60 10.87 -2.04 -12.87
C SER A 60 11.88 -3.05 -13.42
N THR A 61 12.57 -2.71 -14.52
CA THR A 61 13.62 -3.56 -15.10
C THR A 61 14.83 -3.70 -14.17
N GLU A 62 15.31 -2.61 -13.59
CA GLU A 62 16.43 -2.64 -12.66
C GLU A 62 16.05 -3.30 -11.32
N LEU A 63 14.81 -3.12 -10.87
CA LEU A 63 14.26 -3.82 -9.71
C LEU A 63 14.29 -5.35 -9.95
N ALA A 64 13.80 -5.80 -11.11
CA ALA A 64 13.75 -7.23 -11.45
C ALA A 64 15.15 -7.88 -11.48
N LYS A 65 16.16 -7.19 -12.00
CA LYS A 65 17.55 -7.68 -11.93
C LYS A 65 18.04 -7.88 -10.50
N SER A 66 17.68 -6.95 -9.62
CA SER A 66 18.03 -7.02 -8.20
C SER A 66 17.26 -8.14 -7.48
N GLN A 67 15.99 -8.37 -7.87
CA GLN A 67 15.19 -9.49 -7.37
C GLN A 67 15.78 -10.85 -7.79
N GLU A 68 16.32 -10.99 -9.00
CA GLU A 68 17.00 -12.21 -9.43
C GLU A 68 18.19 -12.54 -8.51
N LEU A 69 18.99 -11.54 -8.13
CA LEU A 69 20.08 -11.74 -7.18
C LEU A 69 19.56 -12.09 -5.77
N PHE A 70 18.45 -11.49 -5.37
CA PHE A 70 17.80 -11.78 -4.10
C PHE A 70 17.29 -13.22 -4.04
N ASP A 71 16.65 -13.71 -5.11
CA ASP A 71 16.14 -15.08 -5.21
C ASP A 71 17.29 -16.12 -5.20
N GLN A 72 18.48 -15.72 -5.70
CA GLN A 72 19.72 -16.48 -5.57
C GLN A 72 20.39 -16.36 -4.19
N GLN A 73 19.74 -15.68 -3.22
CA GLN A 73 20.26 -15.40 -1.87
C GLN A 73 21.57 -14.59 -1.84
N GLN A 74 21.89 -13.89 -2.93
CA GLN A 74 23.04 -12.98 -3.01
C GLN A 74 22.68 -11.61 -2.44
N TYR A 75 22.31 -11.58 -1.14
CA TYR A 75 21.70 -10.41 -0.48
C TYR A 75 22.60 -9.17 -0.49
N ASP A 76 23.92 -9.32 -0.42
CA ASP A 76 24.88 -8.24 -0.50
C ASP A 76 24.87 -7.54 -1.86
N LYS A 77 24.79 -8.32 -2.95
CA LYS A 77 24.71 -7.79 -4.32
C LYS A 77 23.33 -7.23 -4.63
N ALA A 78 22.28 -7.96 -4.25
CA ALA A 78 20.89 -7.51 -4.41
C ALA A 78 20.67 -6.16 -3.70
N LEU A 79 21.21 -6.00 -2.50
CA LEU A 79 21.13 -4.77 -1.70
C LEU A 79 21.67 -3.56 -2.48
N VAL A 80 22.83 -3.69 -3.14
CA VAL A 80 23.41 -2.59 -3.94
C VAL A 80 22.46 -2.19 -5.08
N GLY A 81 21.90 -3.17 -5.79
CA GLY A 81 20.95 -2.91 -6.87
C GLY A 81 19.66 -2.26 -6.38
N PHE A 82 19.09 -2.74 -5.28
CA PHE A 82 17.88 -2.12 -4.70
C PHE A 82 18.16 -0.70 -4.18
N GLN A 83 19.30 -0.43 -3.59
CA GLN A 83 19.69 0.91 -3.16
C GLN A 83 19.77 1.89 -4.35
N GLN A 84 20.31 1.43 -5.48
CA GLN A 84 20.34 2.23 -6.69
C GLN A 84 18.94 2.52 -7.23
N VAL A 85 18.06 1.51 -7.28
CA VAL A 85 16.66 1.68 -7.71
C VAL A 85 15.93 2.66 -6.79
N ALA A 86 16.09 2.53 -5.47
CA ALA A 86 15.45 3.42 -4.51
C ALA A 86 15.95 4.87 -4.64
N ALA A 87 17.22 5.09 -4.95
CA ALA A 87 17.81 6.42 -5.13
C ALA A 87 17.38 7.06 -6.46
N ASP A 88 17.55 6.33 -7.57
CA ASP A 88 17.34 6.87 -8.91
C ASP A 88 15.85 7.01 -9.27
N TYR A 89 14.99 6.16 -8.71
CA TYR A 89 13.58 6.02 -9.04
C TYR A 89 12.63 6.16 -7.85
N SER A 90 13.02 6.94 -6.83
CA SER A 90 12.26 7.10 -5.56
C SER A 90 10.78 7.46 -5.74
N SER A 91 10.42 8.17 -6.83
CA SER A 91 9.04 8.57 -7.12
C SER A 91 8.20 7.50 -7.83
N THR A 92 8.76 6.33 -8.12
CA THR A 92 8.08 5.21 -8.79
C THR A 92 7.67 4.13 -7.79
N ASP A 93 6.73 3.28 -8.21
CA ASP A 93 6.35 2.10 -7.41
C ASP A 93 7.51 1.14 -7.21
N ALA A 94 8.37 0.97 -8.22
CA ALA A 94 9.57 0.15 -8.12
C ALA A 94 10.57 0.73 -7.10
N GLY A 95 10.75 2.06 -7.08
CA GLY A 95 11.61 2.72 -6.08
C GLY A 95 11.08 2.55 -4.65
N ASN A 96 9.77 2.65 -4.46
CA ASN A 96 9.15 2.37 -3.16
C ASN A 96 9.29 0.89 -2.77
N LEU A 97 9.06 -0.04 -3.70
CA LEU A 97 9.22 -1.48 -3.45
C LEU A 97 10.69 -1.86 -3.16
N ALA A 98 11.65 -1.15 -3.76
CA ALA A 98 13.06 -1.33 -3.47
C ALA A 98 13.40 -1.07 -1.98
N GLN A 99 12.71 -0.13 -1.30
CA GLN A 99 12.89 0.09 0.14
C GLN A 99 12.53 -1.14 0.97
N LEU A 100 11.44 -1.83 0.61
CA LEU A 100 11.08 -3.10 1.25
C LEU A 100 12.18 -4.15 1.07
N TYR A 101 12.67 -4.34 -0.16
CA TYR A 101 13.74 -5.31 -0.44
C TYR A 101 15.07 -4.93 0.21
N ILE A 102 15.41 -3.63 0.32
CA ILE A 102 16.56 -3.16 1.09
C ILE A 102 16.44 -3.63 2.53
N GLY A 103 15.28 -3.41 3.16
CA GLY A 103 15.06 -3.85 4.53
C GLY A 103 15.17 -5.36 4.70
N ILE A 104 14.59 -6.14 3.78
CA ILE A 104 14.69 -7.61 3.82
C ILE A 104 16.14 -8.09 3.60
N CYS A 105 16.88 -7.48 2.66
CA CYS A 105 18.30 -7.79 2.46
C CYS A 105 19.12 -7.49 3.72
N GLN A 106 18.92 -6.32 4.34
CA GLN A 106 19.60 -5.95 5.58
C GLN A 106 19.31 -6.93 6.71
N ALA A 107 18.04 -7.34 6.85
CA ALA A 107 17.63 -8.36 7.83
C ALA A 107 18.33 -9.70 7.58
N ASN A 108 18.38 -10.18 6.33
CA ASN A 108 19.08 -11.42 5.98
C ASN A 108 20.60 -11.34 6.21
N LEU A 109 21.17 -10.13 6.15
CA LEU A 109 22.58 -9.87 6.48
C LEU A 109 22.83 -9.64 7.98
N GLY A 110 21.80 -9.77 8.83
CA GLY A 110 21.89 -9.54 10.27
C GLY A 110 21.99 -8.07 10.69
N LYS A 111 21.78 -7.15 9.78
CA LYS A 111 21.85 -5.70 9.99
C LYS A 111 20.47 -5.15 10.37
N TRP A 112 20.02 -5.49 11.58
CA TRP A 112 18.63 -5.29 12.00
C TRP A 112 18.23 -3.83 12.12
N GLN A 113 19.11 -2.93 12.59
CA GLN A 113 18.80 -1.51 12.69
C GLN A 113 18.66 -0.86 11.32
N GLU A 114 19.52 -1.23 10.38
CA GLU A 114 19.45 -0.77 8.99
C GLU A 114 18.20 -1.33 8.30
N ALA A 115 17.80 -2.57 8.63
CA ALA A 115 16.55 -3.15 8.15
C ALA A 115 15.33 -2.33 8.62
N VAL A 116 15.27 -1.97 9.90
CA VAL A 116 14.21 -1.09 10.44
C VAL A 116 14.19 0.23 9.66
N ASN A 117 15.32 0.89 9.53
CA ASN A 117 15.41 2.19 8.86
C ASN A 117 14.92 2.16 7.41
N ALA A 118 15.18 1.07 6.69
CA ALA A 118 14.73 0.89 5.31
C ALA A 118 13.23 0.56 5.23
N LEU A 119 12.75 -0.35 6.09
CA LEU A 119 11.34 -0.76 6.14
C LEU A 119 10.41 0.39 6.52
N GLU A 120 10.85 1.28 7.39
CA GLU A 120 10.10 2.50 7.76
C GLU A 120 9.97 3.50 6.59
N GLN A 121 10.85 3.45 5.59
CA GLN A 121 10.75 4.27 4.38
C GLN A 121 9.79 3.68 3.34
N PHE A 122 9.43 2.41 3.46
CA PHE A 122 8.45 1.79 2.58
C PHE A 122 7.05 2.36 2.84
N SER A 123 6.40 2.83 1.80
CA SER A 123 5.03 3.34 1.88
C SER A 123 4.05 2.28 1.39
N GLY A 124 3.33 1.66 2.31
CA GLY A 124 2.26 0.73 1.99
C GLY A 124 1.10 1.41 1.26
N LYS A 125 0.52 0.72 0.26
CA LYS A 125 -0.60 1.23 -0.55
C LYS A 125 -1.96 0.66 -0.14
N GLY A 126 -2.06 0.07 1.07
CA GLY A 126 -3.30 -0.50 1.58
C GLY A 126 -3.69 -1.84 0.93
N ASP A 127 -2.74 -2.51 0.27
CA ASP A 127 -2.92 -3.87 -0.22
C ASP A 127 -2.87 -4.89 0.93
N GLN A 128 -3.38 -6.10 0.68
CA GLN A 128 -3.46 -7.16 1.69
C GLN A 128 -2.30 -8.16 1.65
N MET A 129 -1.24 -7.89 0.89
CA MET A 129 -0.10 -8.81 0.73
C MET A 129 1.24 -8.14 1.03
N ILE A 130 1.60 -7.11 0.27
CA ILE A 130 2.93 -6.47 0.36
C ILE A 130 3.03 -5.56 1.60
N SER A 131 2.00 -4.74 1.82
CA SER A 131 1.98 -3.83 2.99
C SER A 131 1.99 -4.59 4.33
N PRO A 132 1.19 -5.67 4.53
CA PRO A 132 1.30 -6.52 5.72
C PRO A 132 2.64 -7.23 5.83
N ALA A 133 3.22 -7.70 4.71
CA ALA A 133 4.53 -8.35 4.72
C ALA A 133 5.64 -7.38 5.16
N ALA A 134 5.60 -6.13 4.74
CA ALA A 134 6.53 -5.09 5.19
C ALA A 134 6.40 -4.81 6.70
N GLU A 135 5.18 -4.69 7.20
CA GLU A 135 4.91 -4.54 8.65
C GLU A 135 5.38 -5.76 9.43
N GLY A 136 5.16 -6.97 8.92
CA GLY A 136 5.67 -8.21 9.53
C GLY A 136 7.19 -8.27 9.56
N ALA A 137 7.85 -7.88 8.47
CA ALA A 137 9.31 -7.79 8.40
C ALA A 137 9.87 -6.77 9.42
N LEU A 138 9.19 -5.62 9.58
CA LEU A 138 9.53 -4.61 10.56
C LEU A 138 9.37 -5.16 12.00
N GLY A 139 8.30 -5.86 12.28
CA GLY A 139 8.09 -6.55 13.55
C GLY A 139 9.21 -7.55 13.85
N ASN A 140 9.58 -8.36 12.87
CA ASN A 140 10.69 -9.32 13.01
C ASN A 140 12.05 -8.63 13.21
N ALA A 141 12.31 -7.50 12.56
CA ALA A 141 13.53 -6.73 12.75
C ALA A 141 13.60 -6.16 14.19
N TYR A 142 12.49 -5.61 14.70
CA TYR A 142 12.41 -5.16 16.10
C TYR A 142 12.59 -6.30 17.11
N ALA A 143 12.05 -7.51 16.83
CA ALA A 143 12.27 -8.67 17.67
C ALA A 143 13.74 -9.03 17.78
N ASN A 144 14.49 -9.02 16.68
CA ASN A 144 15.93 -9.28 16.66
C ASN A 144 16.76 -8.19 17.35
N LEU A 145 16.23 -6.97 17.44
CA LEU A 145 16.80 -5.88 18.26
C LEU A 145 16.41 -5.97 19.73
N ASN A 146 15.72 -7.05 20.14
CA ASN A 146 15.15 -7.25 21.49
C ASN A 146 14.16 -6.15 21.91
N GLN A 147 13.51 -5.48 20.94
CA GLN A 147 12.47 -4.47 21.16
C GLN A 147 11.09 -5.15 21.04
N LEU A 148 10.82 -6.10 21.95
CA LEU A 148 9.70 -7.04 21.85
C LEU A 148 8.32 -6.37 21.85
N ASP A 149 8.12 -5.27 22.58
CA ASP A 149 6.85 -4.55 22.57
C ASP A 149 6.53 -3.95 21.19
N LYS A 150 7.52 -3.36 20.52
CA LYS A 150 7.38 -2.86 19.14
C LYS A 150 7.16 -4.02 18.16
N ALA A 151 7.88 -5.11 18.33
CA ALA A 151 7.70 -6.30 17.50
C ALA A 151 6.25 -6.80 17.55
N VAL A 152 5.68 -6.93 18.74
CA VAL A 152 4.27 -7.33 18.94
C VAL A 152 3.31 -6.34 18.29
N GLU A 153 3.54 -5.04 18.44
CA GLU A 153 2.71 -4.00 17.83
C GLU A 153 2.68 -4.12 16.30
N HIS A 154 3.86 -4.20 15.67
CA HIS A 154 3.97 -4.32 14.21
C HIS A 154 3.41 -5.64 13.68
N LEU A 155 3.65 -6.77 14.35
CA LEU A 155 3.09 -8.06 13.95
C LEU A 155 1.56 -8.09 14.06
N LYS A 156 0.97 -7.54 15.13
CA LYS A 156 -0.49 -7.41 15.25
C LYS A 156 -1.06 -6.48 14.17
N LYS A 157 -0.37 -5.39 13.85
CA LYS A 157 -0.74 -4.48 12.77
C LYS A 157 -0.70 -5.21 11.42
N ALA A 158 0.36 -5.98 11.15
CA ALA A 158 0.50 -6.80 9.95
C ALA A 158 -0.67 -7.80 9.80
N ALA A 159 -1.00 -8.52 10.88
CA ALA A 159 -2.11 -9.46 10.90
C ALA A 159 -3.45 -8.79 10.57
N LYS A 160 -3.71 -7.62 11.17
CA LYS A 160 -4.92 -6.84 10.92
C LYS A 160 -5.00 -6.30 9.50
N MET A 161 -3.88 -5.86 8.93
CA MET A 161 -3.83 -5.34 7.57
C MET A 161 -4.04 -6.44 6.53
N ALA A 162 -3.48 -7.63 6.75
CA ALA A 162 -3.64 -8.78 5.87
C ALA A 162 -5.07 -9.31 5.87
N ASP A 163 -5.64 -9.50 7.04
CA ASP A 163 -6.98 -10.04 7.30
C ASP A 163 -7.35 -11.24 6.40
N ASN A 164 -6.43 -12.20 6.32
CA ASN A 164 -6.58 -13.38 5.46
C ASN A 164 -5.92 -14.63 6.08
N ASN A 165 -6.33 -15.83 5.60
CA ASN A 165 -5.83 -17.09 6.08
C ASN A 165 -4.36 -17.40 5.73
N SER A 166 -3.74 -16.64 4.84
CA SER A 166 -2.36 -16.88 4.39
C SER A 166 -1.32 -16.21 5.27
N LEU A 167 -1.56 -14.96 5.69
CA LEU A 167 -0.58 -14.13 6.39
C LEU A 167 -0.92 -13.90 7.86
N SER A 168 -2.19 -13.57 8.17
CA SER A 168 -2.59 -13.15 9.52
C SER A 168 -2.26 -14.16 10.59
N PRO A 169 -2.49 -15.49 10.39
CA PRO A 169 -2.16 -16.49 11.40
C PRO A 169 -0.67 -16.51 11.76
N THR A 170 0.20 -16.38 10.77
CA THR A 170 1.66 -16.35 10.98
C THR A 170 2.06 -15.18 11.86
N PHE A 171 1.56 -13.98 11.55
CA PHE A 171 1.88 -12.79 12.32
C PHE A 171 1.32 -12.85 13.74
N LEU A 172 0.08 -13.36 13.93
CA LEU A 172 -0.51 -13.53 15.27
C LEU A 172 0.26 -14.53 16.11
N ILE A 173 0.70 -15.66 15.52
CA ILE A 173 1.51 -16.64 16.25
C ILE A 173 2.86 -16.04 16.64
N GLN A 174 3.55 -15.37 15.75
CA GLN A 174 4.81 -14.69 16.06
C GLN A 174 4.64 -13.65 17.18
N ALA A 175 3.59 -12.84 17.12
CA ALA A 175 3.29 -11.88 18.20
C ALA A 175 3.01 -12.59 19.53
N GLY A 176 2.29 -13.70 19.51
CA GLY A 176 2.03 -14.52 20.68
C GLY A 176 3.30 -15.10 21.30
N GLU A 177 4.22 -15.62 20.47
CA GLU A 177 5.52 -16.14 20.94
C GLU A 177 6.39 -15.03 21.58
N MET A 178 6.35 -13.80 21.05
CA MET A 178 7.01 -12.65 21.66
C MET A 178 6.39 -12.31 23.03
N LEU A 179 5.06 -12.36 23.14
CA LEU A 179 4.35 -12.13 24.41
C LEU A 179 4.67 -13.22 25.45
N GLU A 180 4.71 -14.49 25.04
CA GLU A 180 5.12 -15.57 25.94
C GLU A 180 6.54 -15.36 26.46
N SER A 181 7.48 -14.94 25.61
CA SER A 181 8.85 -14.66 26.02
C SER A 181 8.97 -13.52 27.03
N GLN A 182 7.96 -12.64 27.08
CA GLN A 182 7.81 -11.57 28.08
C GLN A 182 7.03 -12.02 29.31
N GLY A 183 6.57 -13.28 29.38
CA GLY A 183 5.71 -13.78 30.46
C GLY A 183 4.25 -13.34 30.36
N LYS A 184 3.84 -12.68 29.26
CA LYS A 184 2.47 -12.18 29.02
C LYS A 184 1.59 -13.27 28.41
N LYS A 185 1.47 -14.42 29.09
CA LYS A 185 0.78 -15.64 28.60
C LYS A 185 -0.69 -15.39 28.25
N ASP A 186 -1.41 -14.63 29.08
CA ASP A 186 -2.84 -14.34 28.84
C ASP A 186 -3.07 -13.55 27.55
N GLU A 187 -2.13 -12.66 27.21
CA GLU A 187 -2.20 -11.89 25.96
C GLU A 187 -1.86 -12.78 24.76
N ALA A 188 -0.86 -13.64 24.88
CA ALA A 188 -0.50 -14.61 23.84
C ALA A 188 -1.65 -15.57 23.55
N LEU A 189 -2.30 -16.10 24.62
CA LEU A 189 -3.45 -16.99 24.52
C LEU A 189 -4.58 -16.39 23.68
N LYS A 190 -4.87 -15.09 23.86
CA LYS A 190 -5.90 -14.39 23.07
C LYS A 190 -5.56 -14.36 21.58
N LEU A 191 -4.30 -14.15 21.22
CA LEU A 191 -3.87 -14.16 19.81
C LEU A 191 -3.97 -15.55 19.18
N TYR A 192 -3.63 -16.59 19.93
CA TYR A 192 -3.76 -17.99 19.46
C TYR A 192 -5.23 -18.40 19.31
N GLN A 193 -6.10 -17.96 20.22
CA GLN A 193 -7.54 -18.16 20.12
C GLN A 193 -8.11 -17.43 18.90
N GLU A 194 -7.64 -16.21 18.60
CA GLU A 194 -8.04 -15.49 17.40
C GLU A 194 -7.68 -16.28 16.13
N VAL A 195 -6.49 -16.89 16.07
CA VAL A 195 -6.13 -17.77 14.94
C VAL A 195 -7.10 -18.93 14.82
N LYS A 196 -7.43 -19.59 15.94
CA LYS A 196 -8.34 -20.73 15.97
C LYS A 196 -9.76 -20.37 15.51
N GLU A 197 -10.25 -19.20 15.92
CA GLU A 197 -11.63 -18.79 15.68
C GLU A 197 -11.82 -18.19 14.27
N LYS A 198 -10.91 -17.33 13.84
CA LYS A 198 -11.08 -16.57 12.60
C LYS A 198 -10.41 -17.21 11.38
N TYR A 199 -9.31 -17.93 11.59
CA TYR A 199 -8.46 -18.40 10.49
C TYR A 199 -8.42 -19.93 10.39
N PHE A 200 -9.56 -20.58 10.55
CA PHE A 200 -9.71 -22.05 10.57
C PHE A 200 -9.35 -22.73 9.24
N GLN A 201 -9.21 -21.97 8.13
CA GLN A 201 -8.75 -22.46 6.84
C GLN A 201 -7.24 -22.29 6.62
N SER A 202 -6.51 -21.77 7.59
CA SER A 202 -5.06 -21.61 7.50
C SER A 202 -4.31 -22.92 7.74
N MET A 203 -3.09 -23.02 7.24
CA MET A 203 -2.20 -24.13 7.55
C MET A 203 -1.86 -24.19 9.04
N GLN A 204 -1.76 -23.05 9.71
CA GLN A 204 -1.44 -22.89 11.13
C GLN A 204 -2.54 -23.44 12.03
N TYR A 205 -3.79 -23.49 11.54
CA TYR A 205 -4.92 -24.03 12.30
C TYR A 205 -4.67 -25.46 12.79
N GLN A 206 -3.97 -26.29 12.00
CA GLN A 206 -3.68 -27.69 12.38
C GLN A 206 -2.78 -27.81 13.62
N SER A 207 -2.00 -26.80 13.92
CA SER A 207 -1.04 -26.81 15.02
C SER A 207 -1.36 -25.81 16.13
N ILE A 208 -2.42 -25.01 15.98
CA ILE A 208 -2.70 -23.89 16.89
C ILE A 208 -2.99 -24.35 18.33
N ASP A 209 -3.56 -25.54 18.51
CA ASP A 209 -3.88 -26.08 19.84
C ASP A 209 -2.64 -26.28 20.72
N LYS A 210 -1.46 -26.54 20.11
CA LYS A 210 -0.19 -26.62 20.85
C LYS A 210 0.21 -25.28 21.47
N TYR A 211 -0.04 -24.19 20.75
CA TYR A 211 0.26 -22.83 21.21
C TYR A 211 -0.72 -22.43 22.32
N ILE A 212 -2.01 -22.76 22.16
CA ILE A 212 -3.06 -22.52 23.16
C ILE A 212 -2.74 -23.28 24.47
N GLU A 213 -2.42 -24.57 24.37
CA GLU A 213 -2.06 -25.38 25.52
C GLU A 213 -0.83 -24.85 26.25
N ARG A 214 0.22 -24.49 25.52
CA ARG A 214 1.46 -23.94 26.07
C ARG A 214 1.24 -22.63 26.83
N ALA A 215 0.41 -21.73 26.27
CA ALA A 215 0.11 -20.45 26.88
C ALA A 215 -0.87 -20.58 28.08
N SER A 216 -1.66 -21.67 28.16
CA SER A 216 -2.62 -21.91 29.23
C SER A 216 -1.99 -22.51 30.49
N ASN A 217 -0.80 -23.10 30.41
CA ASN A 217 -0.02 -23.68 31.48
C ASN A 217 1.08 -22.73 31.96
#